data_be9215b3c4a4ef0d048c3a49fd54c821
#
_entry.id   be9215b3c4a4ef0d048c3a49fd54c821
#
_cell.length_a   1.000
_cell.length_b   1.000
_cell.length_c   1.000
_cell.angle_alpha   90.00
_cell.angle_beta   90.00
_cell.angle_gamma   90.00
#
_symmetry.space_group_name_H-M   'P 1'
#
loop_
_entity.id
_entity.type
_entity.pdbx_description
1 polymer ?
#
loop_
_entity_poly.entity_id
_entity_poly.type
_entity_poly.pdbx_seq_one_letter_code
_entity_poly.pdbx_strand_id
1 'polypeptide(L)'
;ADIVIWSPQFFGVKPKMIIKGGFIAYSLMGDPNASIPTTEPVLYRPMFGSFGKAVQSTSIIFTSQLALDNGMQEKINCDKKLVAVKNCRSIGKKDMLYNDSTPDIDVNPETYEVKVDGKITTTDPATKLSLGRLYHLF
;
A
#
# COMPACT_ATOMS: atom_id res chain seq x y z
N ALA A 1 1.33 -1.06 -5.13
CA ALA A 1 0.94 -2.35 -4.56
C ALA A 1 -0.03 -3.06 -5.49
N ASP A 2 0.05 -4.39 -5.53
CA ASP A 2 -0.91 -5.18 -6.30
C ASP A 2 -2.08 -5.59 -5.39
N ILE A 3 -1.77 -5.91 -4.13
CA ILE A 3 -2.75 -6.26 -3.11
C ILE A 3 -2.38 -5.56 -1.80
N VAL A 4 -3.37 -4.95 -1.16
CA VAL A 4 -3.24 -4.38 0.19
C VAL A 4 -4.27 -5.05 1.09
N ILE A 5 -3.79 -5.69 2.15
CA ILE A 5 -4.62 -6.42 3.11
C ILE A 5 -4.82 -5.54 4.35
N TRP A 6 -6.07 -5.34 4.73
CA TRP A 6 -6.47 -4.55 5.88
C TRP A 6 -7.24 -5.38 6.90
N SER A 7 -7.12 -5.03 8.18
CA SER A 7 -8.15 -5.36 9.16
C SER A 7 -9.27 -4.34 9.02
N PRO A 8 -10.55 -4.73 8.94
CA PRO A 8 -11.65 -3.80 8.70
C PRO A 8 -11.68 -2.62 9.68
N GLN A 9 -11.43 -2.86 10.94
CA GLN A 9 -11.43 -1.86 12.01
C GLN A 9 -10.31 -0.81 11.88
N PHE A 10 -9.29 -1.10 11.09
CA PHE A 10 -8.10 -0.26 10.89
C PHE A 10 -7.90 0.15 9.42
N PHE A 11 -8.97 0.03 8.63
CA PHE A 11 -8.94 0.44 7.23
C PHE A 11 -8.53 1.92 7.08
N GLY A 12 -7.58 2.19 6.20
CA GLY A 12 -7.06 3.53 5.97
C GLY A 12 -6.03 4.02 7.00
N VAL A 13 -5.84 3.30 8.11
CA VAL A 13 -4.86 3.67 9.15
C VAL A 13 -3.51 3.02 8.88
N LYS A 14 -3.44 1.69 8.95
CA LYS A 14 -2.21 0.94 8.72
C LYS A 14 -2.53 -0.43 8.12
N PRO A 15 -2.05 -0.74 6.92
CA PRO A 15 -2.30 -2.05 6.30
C PRO A 15 -1.62 -3.17 7.08
N LYS A 16 -2.26 -4.33 7.09
CA LYS A 16 -1.69 -5.54 7.68
C LYS A 16 -0.54 -6.10 6.85
N MET A 17 -0.69 -6.04 5.53
CA MET A 17 0.30 -6.55 4.58
C MET A 17 0.12 -5.87 3.23
N ILE A 18 1.23 -5.67 2.52
CA ILE A 18 1.26 -5.17 1.15
C ILE A 18 2.03 -6.17 0.30
N ILE A 19 1.41 -6.64 -0.77
CA ILE A 19 2.00 -7.58 -1.72
C ILE A 19 2.24 -6.87 -3.05
N LYS A 20 3.38 -7.12 -3.65
CA LYS A 20 3.77 -6.57 -4.95
C LYS A 20 4.57 -7.60 -5.75
N GLY A 21 4.15 -7.86 -7.00
CA GLY A 21 4.83 -8.81 -7.88
C GLY A 21 4.95 -10.22 -7.29
N GLY A 22 4.00 -10.65 -6.46
CA GLY A 22 4.04 -11.93 -5.75
C GLY A 22 4.91 -11.94 -4.49
N PHE A 23 5.56 -10.83 -4.14
CA PHE A 23 6.38 -10.70 -2.93
C PHE A 23 5.66 -9.86 -1.86
N ILE A 24 5.89 -10.20 -0.60
CA ILE A 24 5.51 -9.33 0.51
C ILE A 24 6.46 -8.13 0.49
N ALA A 25 5.92 -6.92 0.19
CA ALA A 25 6.69 -5.68 0.21
C ALA A 25 6.78 -5.10 1.62
N TYR A 26 5.65 -5.08 2.33
CA TYR A 26 5.55 -4.64 3.73
C TYR A 26 4.63 -5.56 4.50
N SER A 27 4.91 -5.74 5.78
CA SER A 27 4.03 -6.40 6.73
C SER A 27 4.19 -5.78 8.11
N LEU A 28 3.16 -5.88 8.94
CA LEU A 28 3.27 -5.50 10.34
C LEU A 28 4.24 -6.45 11.06
N MET A 29 5.15 -5.85 11.82
CA MET A 29 6.17 -6.53 12.63
C MET A 29 5.94 -6.23 14.11
N GLY A 30 6.54 -7.05 14.98
CA GLY A 30 6.51 -6.86 16.41
C GLY A 30 5.52 -7.80 17.12
N ASP A 31 5.56 -7.75 18.43
CA ASP A 31 4.66 -8.50 19.30
C ASP A 31 3.70 -7.53 20.01
N PRO A 32 2.38 -7.65 19.79
CA PRO A 32 1.41 -6.78 20.45
C PRO A 32 1.39 -6.89 21.98
N ASN A 33 1.97 -7.95 22.54
CA ASN A 33 2.09 -8.15 23.99
C ASN A 33 3.43 -7.64 24.56
N ALA A 34 4.36 -7.19 23.70
CA ALA A 34 5.64 -6.67 24.17
C ALA A 34 5.43 -5.37 24.98
N SER A 35 6.30 -5.15 25.97
CA SER A 35 6.28 -3.95 26.81
C SER A 35 6.85 -2.71 26.08
N ILE A 36 7.66 -2.91 25.05
CA ILE A 36 8.26 -1.86 24.23
C ILE A 36 7.62 -1.80 22.85
N PRO A 37 7.52 -0.61 22.22
CA PRO A 37 6.87 -0.47 20.91
C PRO A 37 7.68 -1.05 19.75
N THR A 38 8.99 -1.15 19.88
CA THR A 38 9.91 -1.62 18.84
C THR A 38 10.92 -2.60 19.41
N THR A 39 11.23 -3.67 18.68
CA THR A 39 12.29 -4.61 19.06
C THR A 39 13.65 -3.90 19.11
N GLU A 40 14.40 -4.11 20.19
CA GLU A 40 15.74 -3.53 20.37
C GLU A 40 16.80 -4.60 20.54
N PRO A 41 18.02 -4.41 20.01
CA PRO A 41 18.42 -3.29 19.12
C PRO A 41 17.72 -3.39 17.75
N VAL A 42 17.47 -2.23 17.14
CA VAL A 42 16.93 -2.17 15.78
C VAL A 42 18.04 -2.47 14.79
N LEU A 43 17.95 -3.60 14.12
CA LEU A 43 18.91 -4.02 13.09
C LEU A 43 18.24 -3.94 11.72
N TYR A 44 18.64 -2.96 10.92
CA TYR A 44 18.16 -2.82 9.55
C TYR A 44 18.76 -3.93 8.67
N ARG A 45 17.92 -4.62 7.94
CA ARG A 45 18.31 -5.65 6.98
C ARG A 45 17.29 -5.73 5.85
N PRO A 46 17.68 -6.22 4.67
CA PRO A 46 16.71 -6.53 3.62
C PRO A 46 15.66 -7.52 4.11
N MET A 47 14.40 -7.20 3.93
CA MET A 47 13.27 -8.04 4.32
C MET A 47 12.23 -8.10 3.22
N PHE A 48 11.45 -9.18 3.19
CA PHE A 48 10.36 -9.38 2.25
C PHE A 48 10.80 -9.17 0.80
N GLY A 49 10.11 -8.34 0.05
CA GLY A 49 10.40 -8.03 -1.34
C GLY A 49 11.62 -7.13 -1.59
N SER A 50 12.40 -6.78 -0.56
CA SER A 50 13.62 -5.97 -0.70
C SER A 50 14.90 -6.79 -0.92
N PHE A 51 14.81 -8.13 -1.02
CA PHE A 51 15.96 -9.00 -1.26
C PHE A 51 16.39 -9.04 -2.73
N GLY A 52 17.69 -9.03 -2.95
CA GLY A 52 18.31 -9.22 -4.26
C GLY A 52 17.75 -8.26 -5.32
N LYS A 53 17.31 -8.80 -6.44
CA LYS A 53 16.71 -8.05 -7.56
C LYS A 53 15.19 -7.85 -7.44
N ALA A 54 14.56 -8.27 -6.35
CA ALA A 54 13.10 -8.18 -6.21
C ALA A 54 12.58 -6.74 -6.31
N VAL A 55 13.29 -5.77 -5.71
CA VAL A 55 12.90 -4.34 -5.78
C VAL A 55 12.87 -3.84 -7.21
N GLN A 56 13.90 -4.16 -8.01
CA GLN A 56 13.98 -3.74 -9.41
C GLN A 56 12.93 -4.47 -10.27
N SER A 57 12.71 -5.74 -10.02
CA SER A 57 11.76 -6.57 -10.78
C SER A 57 10.30 -6.26 -10.49
N THR A 58 9.99 -5.76 -9.29
CA THR A 58 8.61 -5.51 -8.84
C THR A 58 8.21 -4.05 -8.86
N SER A 59 9.09 -3.15 -9.31
CA SER A 59 8.80 -1.72 -9.37
C SER A 59 9.24 -1.10 -10.69
N ILE A 60 8.57 0.00 -11.06
CA ILE A 60 8.86 0.77 -12.27
C ILE A 60 9.00 2.26 -11.90
N ILE A 61 9.66 3.00 -12.76
CA ILE A 61 9.73 4.47 -12.70
C ILE A 61 8.92 5.03 -13.87
N PHE A 62 7.96 5.88 -13.55
CA PHE A 62 7.21 6.60 -14.59
C PHE A 62 7.97 7.83 -15.05
N THR A 63 8.02 8.04 -16.36
CA THR A 63 8.67 9.20 -16.99
C THR A 63 7.89 9.66 -18.22
N SER A 64 8.33 10.71 -18.89
CA SER A 64 7.75 11.13 -20.16
C SER A 64 8.26 10.25 -21.32
N GLN A 65 7.48 10.15 -22.41
CA GLN A 65 7.93 9.49 -23.64
C GLN A 65 9.21 10.14 -24.17
N LEU A 66 9.28 11.48 -24.16
CA LEU A 66 10.46 12.22 -24.60
C LEU A 66 11.73 11.84 -23.83
N ALA A 67 11.62 11.61 -22.53
CA ALA A 67 12.77 11.17 -21.73
C ALA A 67 13.28 9.79 -22.14
N LEU A 68 12.36 8.85 -22.43
CA LEU A 68 12.73 7.53 -22.96
C LEU A 68 13.41 7.64 -24.32
N ASP A 69 12.86 8.43 -25.25
CA ASP A 69 13.39 8.63 -26.58
C ASP A 69 14.79 9.26 -26.56
N ASN A 70 15.10 10.02 -25.51
CA ASN A 70 16.43 10.61 -25.27
C ASN A 70 17.37 9.71 -24.45
N GLY A 71 17.08 8.43 -24.29
CA GLY A 71 17.96 7.46 -23.63
C GLY A 71 18.07 7.66 -22.11
N MET A 72 16.97 8.06 -21.44
CA MET A 72 16.99 8.28 -19.99
C MET A 72 17.29 6.98 -19.22
N GLN A 73 16.88 5.82 -19.73
CA GLN A 73 17.12 4.53 -19.08
C GLN A 73 18.62 4.28 -18.83
N GLU A 74 19.45 4.61 -19.80
CA GLU A 74 20.91 4.43 -19.73
C GLU A 74 21.58 5.51 -18.88
N LYS A 75 20.99 6.71 -18.83
CA LYS A 75 21.58 7.87 -18.13
C LYS A 75 21.40 7.83 -16.61
N ILE A 76 20.31 7.27 -16.12
CA ILE A 76 20.00 7.29 -14.67
C ILE A 76 20.71 6.20 -13.87
N ASN A 77 21.42 5.28 -14.51
CA ASN A 77 22.13 4.16 -13.86
C ASN A 77 21.26 3.43 -12.82
N CYS A 78 20.05 3.08 -13.21
CA CYS A 78 19.07 2.43 -12.36
C CYS A 78 18.50 1.19 -13.04
N ASP A 79 18.49 0.06 -12.33
CA ASP A 79 18.01 -1.22 -12.86
C ASP A 79 16.46 -1.30 -12.94
N LYS A 80 15.75 -0.33 -12.38
CA LYS A 80 14.29 -0.29 -12.50
C LYS A 80 13.89 0.09 -13.93
N LYS A 81 12.86 -0.60 -14.42
CA LYS A 81 12.29 -0.32 -15.74
C LYS A 81 11.64 1.07 -15.76
N LEU A 82 11.98 1.90 -16.73
CA LEU A 82 11.29 3.14 -17.03
C LEU A 82 10.10 2.87 -17.95
N VAL A 83 8.97 3.51 -17.66
CA VAL A 83 7.73 3.40 -18.45
C VAL A 83 7.15 4.79 -18.70
N ALA A 84 6.77 5.07 -19.95
CA ALA A 84 6.11 6.33 -20.28
C ALA A 84 4.73 6.44 -19.61
N VAL A 85 4.45 7.61 -19.05
CA VAL A 85 3.11 7.95 -18.55
C VAL A 85 2.15 8.09 -19.73
N LYS A 86 1.00 7.42 -19.67
CA LYS A 86 -0.05 7.46 -20.72
C LYS A 86 -1.41 7.65 -20.08
N ASN A 87 -2.27 8.39 -20.76
CA ASN A 87 -3.71 8.53 -20.45
C ASN A 87 -4.05 8.94 -19.00
N CYS A 88 -3.12 9.55 -18.27
CA CYS A 88 -3.27 9.84 -16.86
C CYS A 88 -4.35 10.88 -16.52
N ARG A 89 -4.85 11.65 -17.50
CA ARG A 89 -5.89 12.68 -17.29
C ARG A 89 -7.30 12.18 -17.52
N SER A 90 -7.46 11.08 -18.24
CA SER A 90 -8.77 10.51 -18.60
C SER A 90 -9.13 9.26 -17.82
N ILE A 91 -8.19 8.72 -17.03
CA ILE A 91 -8.40 7.52 -16.21
C ILE A 91 -8.88 7.92 -14.82
N GLY A 92 -9.93 7.27 -14.35
CA GLY A 92 -10.47 7.40 -13.01
C GLY A 92 -10.65 6.05 -12.32
N LYS A 93 -11.25 6.06 -11.13
CA LYS A 93 -11.47 4.83 -10.35
C LYS A 93 -12.30 3.79 -11.11
N LYS A 94 -13.31 4.22 -11.87
CA LYS A 94 -14.17 3.36 -12.72
C LYS A 94 -13.42 2.59 -13.80
N ASP A 95 -12.20 2.99 -14.13
CA ASP A 95 -11.36 2.34 -15.14
C ASP A 95 -10.42 1.29 -14.53
N MET A 96 -10.46 1.09 -13.20
CA MET A 96 -9.67 0.08 -12.52
C MET A 96 -10.23 -1.32 -12.79
N LEU A 97 -9.34 -2.29 -13.02
CA LEU A 97 -9.72 -3.63 -13.47
C LEU A 97 -10.51 -4.43 -12.40
N TYR A 98 -10.14 -4.33 -11.13
CA TYR A 98 -10.73 -5.12 -10.03
C TYR A 98 -11.23 -4.28 -8.87
N ASN A 99 -11.21 -2.96 -9.00
CA ASN A 99 -11.65 -2.05 -7.94
C ASN A 99 -12.27 -0.79 -8.56
N ASP A 100 -13.23 -0.99 -9.43
CA ASP A 100 -13.91 0.05 -10.20
C ASP A 100 -15.15 0.64 -9.49
N SER A 101 -15.59 0.02 -8.40
CA SER A 101 -16.75 0.48 -7.63
C SER A 101 -16.58 1.92 -7.15
N THR A 102 -17.60 2.72 -7.39
CA THR A 102 -17.70 4.13 -6.96
C THR A 102 -18.98 4.35 -6.17
N PRO A 103 -19.13 3.72 -4.99
CA PRO A 103 -20.34 3.86 -4.19
C PRO A 103 -20.51 5.29 -3.68
N ASP A 104 -21.76 5.68 -3.43
CA ASP A 104 -22.08 6.90 -2.70
C ASP A 104 -21.84 6.66 -1.21
N ILE A 105 -20.93 7.43 -0.61
CA ILE A 105 -20.55 7.27 0.80
C ILE A 105 -20.93 8.56 1.54
N ASP A 106 -21.82 8.42 2.50
CA ASP A 106 -22.22 9.48 3.42
C ASP A 106 -21.74 9.16 4.84
N VAL A 107 -21.07 10.12 5.47
CA VAL A 107 -20.56 9.99 6.83
C VAL A 107 -21.13 11.09 7.70
N ASN A 108 -21.90 10.73 8.73
CA ASN A 108 -22.38 11.68 9.70
C ASN A 108 -21.22 12.17 10.59
N PRO A 109 -20.88 13.48 10.61
CA PRO A 109 -19.73 13.97 11.36
C PRO A 109 -19.91 13.98 12.89
N GLU A 110 -21.15 13.87 13.37
CA GLU A 110 -21.45 13.87 14.80
C GLU A 110 -21.52 12.46 15.38
N THR A 111 -22.15 11.53 14.66
CA THR A 111 -22.37 10.15 15.13
C THR A 111 -21.37 9.16 14.57
N TYR A 112 -20.62 9.58 13.52
CA TYR A 112 -19.70 8.73 12.73
C TYR A 112 -20.41 7.54 12.04
N GLU A 113 -21.74 7.61 11.92
CA GLU A 113 -22.49 6.63 11.15
C GLU A 113 -22.10 6.72 9.67
N VAL A 114 -21.78 5.59 9.07
CA VAL A 114 -21.40 5.49 7.65
C VAL A 114 -22.53 4.81 6.88
N LYS A 115 -22.97 5.43 5.80
CA LYS A 115 -23.88 4.85 4.82
C LYS A 115 -23.16 4.66 3.50
N VAL A 116 -23.39 3.52 2.89
CA VAL A 116 -22.91 3.20 1.54
C VAL A 116 -24.12 2.90 0.68
N ASP A 117 -24.34 3.72 -0.36
CA ASP A 117 -25.55 3.66 -1.21
C ASP A 117 -26.84 3.67 -0.38
N GLY A 118 -26.88 4.54 0.63
CA GLY A 118 -28.02 4.72 1.53
C GLY A 118 -28.19 3.64 2.61
N LYS A 119 -27.34 2.60 2.65
CA LYS A 119 -27.39 1.53 3.67
C LYS A 119 -26.34 1.76 4.73
N ILE A 120 -26.75 1.66 6.01
CA ILE A 120 -25.82 1.73 7.13
C ILE A 120 -24.83 0.58 7.03
N THR A 121 -23.55 0.91 7.14
CA THR A 121 -22.43 -0.02 7.10
C THR A 121 -21.76 -0.03 8.47
N THR A 122 -21.62 -1.19 9.07
CA THR A 122 -20.95 -1.37 10.35
C THR A 122 -19.94 -2.49 10.27
N THR A 123 -18.98 -2.48 11.18
CA THR A 123 -18.05 -3.61 11.40
C THR A 123 -18.02 -3.93 12.89
N ASP A 124 -17.71 -5.16 13.21
CA ASP A 124 -17.57 -5.56 14.61
C ASP A 124 -16.44 -4.77 15.27
N PRO A 125 -16.61 -4.36 16.53
CA PRO A 125 -15.55 -3.69 17.28
C PRO A 125 -14.28 -4.53 17.33
N ALA A 126 -13.12 -3.86 17.28
CA ALA A 126 -11.85 -4.55 17.45
C ALA A 126 -11.75 -5.14 18.85
N THR A 127 -11.49 -6.43 18.95
CA THR A 127 -11.26 -7.12 20.23
C THR A 127 -9.81 -6.96 20.71
N LYS A 128 -8.91 -6.54 19.82
CA LYS A 128 -7.48 -6.38 20.10
C LYS A 128 -6.93 -5.14 19.40
N LEU A 129 -6.34 -4.24 20.16
CA LEU A 129 -5.62 -3.07 19.63
C LEU A 129 -4.13 -3.41 19.52
N SER A 130 -3.71 -3.83 18.35
CA SER A 130 -2.34 -4.29 18.09
C SER A 130 -1.42 -3.25 17.45
N LEU A 131 -1.97 -2.12 16.98
CA LEU A 131 -1.19 -1.12 16.23
C LEU A 131 -0.18 -0.37 17.10
N GLY A 132 -0.41 -0.23 18.39
CA GLY A 132 0.47 0.48 19.30
C GLY A 132 1.86 -0.15 19.48
N ARG A 133 1.99 -1.44 19.16
CA ARG A 133 3.23 -2.21 19.32
C ARG A 133 3.68 -2.92 18.05
N LEU A 134 3.02 -2.63 16.95
CA LEU A 134 3.37 -3.14 15.64
C LEU A 134 3.97 -2.01 14.79
N TYR A 135 4.94 -2.37 13.97
CA TYR A 135 5.67 -1.45 13.11
C TYR A 135 5.93 -2.08 11.74
N HIS A 136 6.24 -1.25 10.76
CA HIS A 136 6.71 -1.71 9.46
C HIS A 136 8.23 -1.64 9.39
N LEU A 137 8.86 -2.74 9.00
CA LEU A 137 10.25 -2.75 8.53
C LEU A 137 10.27 -2.69 7.00
N PHE A 138 11.18 -1.93 6.47
CA PHE A 138 11.38 -1.71 5.04
C PHE A 138 12.87 -1.51 4.74
#